data_fe70fe03e8356ea9e5dacef7dad1ee11
#
_entry.id   fe70fe03e8356ea9e5dacef7dad1ee11
#
_cell.length_a   1.000
_cell.length_b   1.000
_cell.length_c   1.000
_cell.angle_alpha   90.00
_cell.angle_beta   90.00
_cell.angle_gamma   90.00
#
_symmetry.space_group_name_H-M   'P 1'
#
loop_
_entity.id
_entity.type
_entity.pdbx_description
1 polymer ?
#
loop_
_entity_poly.entity_id
_entity_poly.type
_entity_poly.pdbx_seq_one_letter_code
_entity_poly.pdbx_strand_id
1 'polypeptide(L)'
;MSSPSTATQIFTGDGNIDFVDKRRTAYWATLAIIVVCLLGITLRGFNLGIDFEGGTKMNMPAANLETSQVEETFTKATGVDPEQVQIVGSGDTRILEINSKRLTQGQIDAARQALFDAYKPVNSAGQQTPDAIGDSTVSESWGSTITNRMLMSMGVFLIAAFAYIAIRLQREMAVAAILALFVDLITITGLYAIAGFEVTPATVIGLLTVLAFSLYDTVIVFDKVRENTAGYLGNKRMTYGEHAN
;
A
#
# COMPACT_ATOMS: atom_id res chain seq x y z
N MET A 1 -2.38 34.46 32.75
CA MET A 1 -2.56 33.01 32.55
C MET A 1 -2.59 32.80 31.05
N SER A 2 -1.52 32.21 30.50
CA SER A 2 -1.44 31.89 29.06
C SER A 2 -2.41 30.76 28.74
N SER A 3 -3.29 30.96 27.77
CA SER A 3 -4.17 29.90 27.24
C SER A 3 -3.33 28.71 26.84
N PRO A 4 -3.69 27.47 27.23
CA PRO A 4 -2.95 26.29 26.85
C PRO A 4 -2.91 26.16 25.31
N SER A 5 -1.78 25.71 24.74
CA SER A 5 -1.64 25.54 23.30
C SER A 5 -2.64 24.51 22.78
N THR A 6 -3.09 24.68 21.51
CA THR A 6 -4.06 23.75 20.86
C THR A 6 -3.60 22.29 20.96
N ALA A 7 -2.28 22.03 20.90
CA ALA A 7 -1.72 20.70 21.06
C ALA A 7 -1.93 20.14 22.48
N THR A 8 -1.80 20.96 23.53
CA THR A 8 -2.02 20.55 24.92
C THR A 8 -3.51 20.25 25.18
N GLN A 9 -4.42 21.00 24.56
CA GLN A 9 -5.87 20.78 24.68
C GLN A 9 -6.31 19.46 24.01
N ILE A 10 -5.67 19.07 22.90
CA ILE A 10 -5.92 17.77 22.25
C ILE A 10 -5.46 16.61 23.14
N PHE A 11 -4.30 16.77 23.78
CA PHE A 11 -3.72 15.73 24.63
C PHE A 11 -4.47 15.54 25.97
N THR A 12 -5.09 16.60 26.51
CA THR A 12 -5.84 16.54 27.78
C THR A 12 -7.31 16.16 27.61
N GLY A 13 -7.79 15.99 26.38
CA GLY A 13 -9.20 15.67 26.12
C GLY A 13 -10.16 16.87 26.28
N ASP A 14 -9.65 18.06 26.63
CA ASP A 14 -10.42 19.31 26.76
C ASP A 14 -10.56 20.09 25.44
N GLY A 15 -10.02 19.55 24.37
CA GLY A 15 -10.11 20.14 23.03
C GLY A 15 -11.47 19.84 22.39
N ASN A 16 -12.38 20.77 22.47
CA ASN A 16 -13.65 20.72 21.75
C ASN A 16 -13.39 20.92 20.25
N ILE A 17 -12.99 19.84 19.55
CA ILE A 17 -12.80 19.88 18.10
C ILE A 17 -14.15 19.62 17.47
N ASP A 18 -14.81 20.67 16.96
CA ASP A 18 -16.08 20.58 16.24
C ASP A 18 -15.88 19.85 14.89
N PHE A 19 -15.94 18.53 14.89
CA PHE A 19 -15.85 17.70 13.70
C PHE A 19 -17.06 17.90 12.78
N VAL A 20 -18.25 18.05 13.37
CA VAL A 20 -19.52 18.18 12.63
C VAL A 20 -19.58 19.50 11.88
N ASP A 21 -19.11 20.60 12.43
CA ASP A 21 -19.12 21.92 11.77
C ASP A 21 -18.10 21.99 10.63
N LYS A 22 -16.96 21.28 10.75
CA LYS A 22 -15.91 21.23 9.72
C LYS A 22 -16.15 20.17 8.64
N ARG A 23 -17.29 19.49 8.65
CA ARG A 23 -17.62 18.39 7.71
C ARG A 23 -17.45 18.77 6.23
N ARG A 24 -17.79 20.01 5.85
CA ARG A 24 -17.65 20.46 4.44
C ARG A 24 -16.19 20.50 4.01
N THR A 25 -15.30 20.97 4.85
CA THR A 25 -13.86 21.00 4.57
C THR A 25 -13.31 19.57 4.49
N ALA A 26 -13.72 18.68 5.39
CA ALA A 26 -13.34 17.27 5.37
C ALA A 26 -13.79 16.57 4.07
N TYR A 27 -15.03 16.78 3.62
CA TYR A 27 -15.53 16.21 2.36
C TYR A 27 -14.76 16.71 1.14
N TRP A 28 -14.43 18.01 1.05
CA TRP A 28 -13.64 18.54 -0.06
C TRP A 28 -12.21 18.01 -0.04
N ALA A 29 -11.59 17.88 1.13
CA ALA A 29 -10.27 17.31 1.27
C ALA A 29 -10.25 15.83 0.84
N THR A 30 -11.21 15.02 1.31
CA THR A 30 -11.36 13.62 0.92
C THR A 30 -11.61 13.47 -0.58
N LEU A 31 -12.49 14.31 -1.14
CA LEU A 31 -12.76 14.30 -2.59
C LEU A 31 -11.49 14.62 -3.40
N ALA A 32 -10.72 15.61 -2.96
CA ALA A 32 -9.45 15.96 -3.62
C ALA A 32 -8.46 14.79 -3.57
N ILE A 33 -8.33 14.10 -2.44
CA ILE A 33 -7.48 12.90 -2.29
C ILE A 33 -7.94 11.80 -3.24
N ILE A 34 -9.25 11.50 -3.28
CA ILE A 34 -9.82 10.49 -4.17
C ILE A 34 -9.50 10.82 -5.64
N VAL A 35 -9.71 12.07 -6.06
CA VAL A 35 -9.44 12.49 -7.45
C VAL A 35 -7.97 12.33 -7.78
N VAL A 36 -7.05 12.76 -6.90
CA VAL A 36 -5.61 12.60 -7.11
C VAL A 36 -5.23 11.13 -7.19
N CYS A 37 -5.76 10.28 -6.31
CA CYS A 37 -5.51 8.85 -6.32
C CYS A 37 -6.03 8.17 -7.59
N LEU A 38 -7.26 8.49 -8.03
CA LEU A 38 -7.83 7.94 -9.25
C LEU A 38 -7.05 8.40 -10.49
N LEU A 39 -6.61 9.66 -10.54
CA LEU A 39 -5.73 10.15 -11.61
C LEU A 39 -4.37 9.40 -11.58
N GLY A 40 -3.80 9.18 -10.41
CA GLY A 40 -2.58 8.37 -10.28
C GLY A 40 -2.74 6.96 -10.83
N ILE A 41 -3.82 6.27 -10.46
CA ILE A 41 -4.14 4.92 -10.95
C ILE A 41 -4.32 4.91 -12.47
N THR A 42 -5.08 5.88 -13.02
CA THR A 42 -5.40 5.89 -14.45
C THR A 42 -4.23 6.32 -15.36
N LEU A 43 -3.37 7.24 -14.88
CA LEU A 43 -2.25 7.75 -15.65
C LEU A 43 -1.00 6.87 -15.57
N ARG A 44 -0.75 6.28 -14.40
CA ARG A 44 0.48 5.53 -14.13
C ARG A 44 0.26 4.02 -14.07
N GLY A 45 -0.94 3.57 -13.70
CA GLY A 45 -1.24 2.16 -13.51
C GLY A 45 -0.58 1.58 -12.25
N PHE A 46 -0.53 0.24 -12.18
CA PHE A 46 0.14 -0.50 -11.10
C PHE A 46 1.37 -1.22 -11.67
N ASN A 47 2.46 -1.19 -10.92
CA ASN A 47 3.62 -2.04 -11.18
C ASN A 47 3.38 -3.39 -10.49
N LEU A 48 2.95 -4.38 -11.24
CA LEU A 48 2.75 -5.73 -10.71
C LEU A 48 4.09 -6.46 -10.62
N GLY A 49 4.33 -7.12 -9.50
CA GLY A 49 5.52 -7.94 -9.32
C GLY A 49 5.48 -9.24 -10.13
N ILE A 50 6.62 -9.88 -10.29
CA ILE A 50 6.75 -11.17 -10.99
C ILE A 50 5.86 -12.28 -10.42
N ASP A 51 5.43 -12.15 -9.18
CA ASP A 51 4.49 -13.08 -8.53
C ASP A 51 3.12 -13.09 -9.22
N PHE A 52 2.74 -11.99 -9.90
CA PHE A 52 1.47 -11.83 -10.59
C PHE A 52 1.59 -12.01 -12.11
N GLU A 53 2.60 -11.42 -12.72
CA GLU A 53 2.78 -11.44 -14.17
C GLU A 53 3.67 -12.59 -14.64
N GLY A 54 4.45 -13.17 -13.73
CA GLY A 54 5.55 -14.05 -14.07
C GLY A 54 6.79 -13.22 -14.43
N GLY A 55 7.92 -13.89 -14.64
CA GLY A 55 9.17 -13.22 -15.00
C GLY A 55 10.35 -13.70 -14.19
N THR A 56 11.45 -12.96 -14.31
CA THR A 56 12.68 -13.17 -13.53
C THR A 56 13.05 -11.90 -12.81
N LYS A 57 13.25 -11.99 -11.51
CA LYS A 57 13.77 -10.93 -10.65
C LYS A 57 15.20 -11.27 -10.26
N MET A 58 16.12 -10.35 -10.46
CA MET A 58 17.47 -10.43 -9.90
C MET A 58 17.66 -9.32 -8.88
N ASN A 59 18.40 -9.62 -7.80
CA ASN A 59 18.68 -8.65 -6.75
C ASN A 59 20.15 -8.67 -6.35
N MET A 60 20.69 -7.50 -6.01
CA MET A 60 22.04 -7.36 -5.48
C MET A 60 22.15 -6.14 -4.54
N PRO A 61 23.13 -6.12 -3.61
CA PRO A 61 23.38 -4.94 -2.80
C PRO A 61 23.60 -3.69 -3.66
N ALA A 62 22.89 -2.60 -3.36
CA ALA A 62 22.81 -1.42 -4.23
C ALA A 62 23.94 -0.41 -4.03
N ALA A 63 24.88 -0.59 -3.12
CA ALA A 63 25.96 0.37 -2.86
C ALA A 63 25.69 1.80 -3.42
N ASN A 64 26.52 2.33 -4.31
CA ASN A 64 26.32 3.61 -5.03
C ASN A 64 26.06 3.39 -6.52
N LEU A 65 25.17 2.46 -6.87
CA LEU A 65 24.89 2.08 -8.25
C LEU A 65 23.87 3.02 -8.90
N GLU A 66 24.09 3.32 -10.18
CA GLU A 66 23.12 4.00 -11.04
C GLU A 66 22.29 2.96 -11.81
N THR A 67 20.98 3.07 -11.73
CA THR A 67 20.05 2.10 -12.34
C THR A 67 20.24 1.98 -13.86
N SER A 68 20.53 3.10 -14.54
CA SER A 68 20.75 3.15 -15.99
C SER A 68 21.96 2.32 -16.47
N GLN A 69 23.06 2.33 -15.70
CA GLN A 69 24.26 1.55 -16.04
C GLN A 69 24.03 0.06 -15.83
N VAL A 70 23.27 -0.28 -14.79
CA VAL A 70 22.90 -1.67 -14.49
C VAL A 70 21.97 -2.21 -15.57
N GLU A 71 20.99 -1.44 -16.02
CA GLU A 71 20.09 -1.75 -17.12
C GLU A 71 20.87 -2.07 -18.41
N GLU A 72 21.81 -1.21 -18.78
CA GLU A 72 22.65 -1.44 -19.96
C GLU A 72 23.50 -2.70 -19.85
N THR A 73 24.08 -2.96 -18.68
CA THR A 73 24.89 -4.16 -18.43
C THR A 73 24.06 -5.43 -18.52
N PHE A 74 22.87 -5.39 -17.92
CA PHE A 74 21.92 -6.51 -17.95
C PHE A 74 21.42 -6.81 -19.37
N THR A 75 21.01 -5.77 -20.11
CA THR A 75 20.54 -5.91 -21.50
C THR A 75 21.63 -6.49 -22.41
N LYS A 76 22.89 -6.02 -22.25
CA LYS A 76 24.03 -6.58 -23.03
C LYS A 76 24.30 -8.05 -22.72
N ALA A 77 24.13 -8.46 -21.46
CA ALA A 77 24.42 -9.84 -21.04
C ALA A 77 23.31 -10.82 -21.43
N THR A 78 22.05 -10.40 -21.35
CA THR A 78 20.88 -11.28 -21.54
C THR A 78 20.25 -11.18 -22.93
N GLY A 79 20.45 -10.05 -23.62
CA GLY A 79 19.72 -9.72 -24.84
C GLY A 79 18.23 -9.36 -24.60
N VAL A 80 17.83 -9.16 -23.35
CA VAL A 80 16.46 -8.82 -22.94
C VAL A 80 16.51 -7.51 -22.17
N ASP A 81 15.65 -6.56 -22.55
CA ASP A 81 15.50 -5.31 -21.80
C ASP A 81 14.74 -5.58 -20.50
N PRO A 82 15.23 -5.08 -19.36
CA PRO A 82 14.50 -5.20 -18.10
C PRO A 82 13.21 -4.35 -18.14
N GLU A 83 12.15 -4.85 -17.52
CA GLU A 83 10.89 -4.12 -17.40
C GLU A 83 10.98 -3.02 -16.35
N GLN A 84 11.79 -3.27 -15.31
CA GLN A 84 12.03 -2.31 -14.25
C GLN A 84 13.37 -2.55 -13.58
N VAL A 85 14.11 -1.47 -13.32
CA VAL A 85 15.31 -1.46 -12.47
C VAL A 85 15.10 -0.42 -11.38
N GLN A 86 15.12 -0.85 -10.11
CA GLN A 86 14.86 0.02 -8.99
C GLN A 86 15.78 -0.27 -7.81
N ILE A 87 15.98 0.74 -6.95
CA ILE A 87 16.67 0.57 -5.67
C ILE A 87 15.64 0.63 -4.57
N VAL A 88 15.54 -0.43 -3.77
CA VAL A 88 14.63 -0.54 -2.62
C VAL A 88 15.42 -0.56 -1.32
N GLY A 89 14.78 -0.10 -0.22
CA GLY A 89 15.42 -0.01 1.08
C GLY A 89 16.07 1.35 1.35
N SER A 90 16.75 1.48 2.49
CA SER A 90 17.40 2.72 2.93
C SER A 90 18.74 2.43 3.63
N GLY A 91 19.66 3.40 3.56
CA GLY A 91 20.99 3.25 4.20
C GLY A 91 21.76 2.05 3.65
N ASP A 92 22.32 1.25 4.55
CA ASP A 92 23.18 0.11 4.20
C ASP A 92 22.39 -1.14 3.74
N THR A 93 21.05 -1.11 3.87
CA THR A 93 20.17 -2.21 3.45
C THR A 93 19.56 -2.00 2.06
N ARG A 94 20.09 -1.07 1.27
CA ARG A 94 19.63 -0.83 -0.09
C ARG A 94 19.96 -2.02 -0.99
N ILE A 95 18.94 -2.46 -1.71
CA ILE A 95 19.03 -3.56 -2.69
C ILE A 95 18.61 -3.01 -4.05
N LEU A 96 19.39 -3.30 -5.08
CA LEU A 96 18.99 -3.08 -6.46
C LEU A 96 18.23 -4.31 -6.95
N GLU A 97 17.04 -4.09 -7.48
CA GLU A 97 16.19 -5.11 -8.08
C GLU A 97 16.04 -4.86 -9.58
N ILE A 98 16.16 -5.92 -10.35
CA ILE A 98 15.97 -5.95 -11.80
C ILE A 98 14.83 -6.92 -12.08
N ASN A 99 13.70 -6.42 -12.57
CA ASN A 99 12.57 -7.23 -13.02
C ASN A 99 12.61 -7.33 -14.54
N SER A 100 12.46 -8.54 -15.08
CA SER A 100 12.46 -8.79 -16.51
C SER A 100 11.48 -9.90 -16.89
N LYS A 101 11.19 -10.02 -18.18
CA LYS A 101 10.54 -11.20 -18.71
C LYS A 101 11.34 -12.45 -18.31
N ARG A 102 10.64 -13.58 -18.34
CA ARG A 102 11.24 -14.85 -17.94
C ARG A 102 12.53 -15.13 -18.72
N LEU A 103 13.63 -15.30 -18.00
CA LEU A 103 14.93 -15.66 -18.52
C LEU A 103 15.14 -17.18 -18.48
N THR A 104 15.97 -17.67 -19.39
CA THR A 104 16.53 -19.01 -19.32
C THR A 104 17.67 -19.06 -18.30
N GLN A 105 18.01 -20.26 -17.80
CA GLN A 105 19.10 -20.39 -16.84
C GLN A 105 20.45 -19.85 -17.39
N GLY A 106 20.73 -20.06 -18.67
CA GLY A 106 21.92 -19.50 -19.30
C GLY A 106 21.97 -17.98 -19.33
N GLN A 107 20.81 -17.32 -19.51
CA GLN A 107 20.71 -15.85 -19.44
C GLN A 107 20.88 -15.35 -18.00
N ILE A 108 20.31 -16.06 -17.02
CA ILE A 108 20.49 -15.73 -15.60
C ILE A 108 21.96 -15.81 -15.21
N ASP A 109 22.66 -16.88 -15.61
CA ASP A 109 24.07 -17.08 -15.30
C ASP A 109 24.94 -16.02 -16.01
N ALA A 110 24.62 -15.68 -17.27
CA ALA A 110 25.30 -14.61 -18.00
C ALA A 110 25.10 -13.24 -17.36
N ALA A 111 23.87 -12.92 -16.94
CA ALA A 111 23.57 -11.67 -16.23
C ALA A 111 24.30 -11.60 -14.89
N ARG A 112 24.27 -12.70 -14.11
CA ARG A 112 24.97 -12.78 -12.83
C ARG A 112 26.46 -12.53 -12.98
N GLN A 113 27.08 -13.17 -13.98
CA GLN A 113 28.51 -13.00 -14.22
C GLN A 113 28.83 -11.58 -14.67
N ALA A 114 28.09 -11.03 -15.62
CA ALA A 114 28.31 -9.67 -16.11
C ALA A 114 28.13 -8.60 -15.02
N LEU A 115 27.10 -8.73 -14.20
CA LEU A 115 26.85 -7.84 -13.06
C LEU A 115 27.94 -7.97 -12.00
N PHE A 116 28.41 -9.21 -11.75
CA PHE A 116 29.50 -9.42 -10.82
C PHE A 116 30.81 -8.80 -11.32
N ASP A 117 31.16 -8.98 -12.60
CA ASP A 117 32.37 -8.43 -13.18
C ASP A 117 32.38 -6.90 -13.18
N ALA A 118 31.22 -6.28 -13.43
CA ALA A 118 31.05 -4.84 -13.48
C ALA A 118 31.04 -4.16 -12.09
N TYR A 119 30.34 -4.78 -11.13
CA TYR A 119 30.02 -4.08 -9.87
C TYR A 119 30.59 -4.75 -8.61
N LYS A 120 31.07 -5.98 -8.71
CA LYS A 120 31.70 -6.77 -7.62
C LYS A 120 30.93 -6.68 -6.30
N PRO A 121 29.62 -7.00 -6.29
CA PRO A 121 28.81 -6.90 -5.08
C PRO A 121 29.37 -7.80 -3.98
N VAL A 122 29.17 -7.38 -2.73
CA VAL A 122 29.60 -8.11 -1.54
C VAL A 122 28.42 -8.78 -0.87
N ASN A 123 28.59 -10.01 -0.40
CA ASN A 123 27.60 -10.71 0.39
C ASN A 123 27.54 -10.15 1.83
N SER A 124 26.65 -10.68 2.67
CA SER A 124 26.51 -10.32 4.08
C SER A 124 27.76 -10.58 4.93
N ALA A 125 28.68 -11.41 4.44
CA ALA A 125 29.97 -11.69 5.08
C ALA A 125 31.11 -10.74 4.61
N GLY A 126 30.79 -9.76 3.75
CA GLY A 126 31.77 -8.80 3.21
C GLY A 126 32.66 -9.37 2.09
N GLN A 127 32.31 -10.53 1.51
CA GLN A 127 33.08 -11.18 0.44
C GLN A 127 32.49 -10.81 -0.92
N GLN A 128 33.35 -10.48 -1.88
CA GLN A 128 32.96 -10.30 -3.28
C GLN A 128 32.72 -11.66 -3.92
N THR A 129 31.49 -11.92 -4.29
CA THR A 129 31.10 -13.22 -4.88
C THR A 129 29.89 -13.03 -5.81
N PRO A 130 29.79 -13.83 -6.91
CA PRO A 130 28.58 -13.85 -7.73
C PRO A 130 27.32 -14.28 -6.93
N ASP A 131 27.50 -15.03 -5.84
CA ASP A 131 26.40 -15.44 -4.96
C ASP A 131 25.76 -14.28 -4.17
N ALA A 132 26.39 -13.08 -4.19
CA ALA A 132 25.76 -11.87 -3.68
C ALA A 132 24.60 -11.38 -4.58
N ILE A 133 24.47 -11.96 -5.79
CA ILE A 133 23.40 -11.68 -6.75
C ILE A 133 22.41 -12.83 -6.68
N GLY A 134 21.25 -12.55 -6.04
CA GLY A 134 20.14 -13.51 -5.99
C GLY A 134 19.28 -13.44 -7.24
N ASP A 135 18.59 -14.52 -7.56
CA ASP A 135 17.57 -14.57 -8.60
C ASP A 135 16.33 -15.34 -8.13
N SER A 136 15.21 -15.00 -8.73
CA SER A 136 13.94 -15.69 -8.55
C SER A 136 13.17 -15.67 -9.87
N THR A 137 12.63 -16.82 -10.27
CA THR A 137 11.87 -16.94 -11.52
C THR A 137 10.50 -17.52 -11.25
N VAL A 138 9.47 -16.87 -11.76
CA VAL A 138 8.07 -17.27 -11.65
C VAL A 138 7.50 -17.51 -13.04
N SER A 139 6.76 -18.60 -13.22
CA SER A 139 6.08 -18.87 -14.49
C SER A 139 4.79 -18.03 -14.61
N GLU A 140 4.44 -17.63 -15.81
CA GLU A 140 3.19 -16.89 -16.10
C GLU A 140 1.93 -17.65 -15.63
N SER A 141 1.91 -18.98 -15.75
CA SER A 141 0.80 -19.81 -15.29
C SER A 141 0.66 -19.79 -13.76
N TRP A 142 1.77 -19.72 -13.04
CA TRP A 142 1.78 -19.57 -11.59
C TRP A 142 1.29 -18.16 -11.22
N GLY A 143 1.82 -17.13 -11.85
CA GLY A 143 1.42 -15.73 -11.63
C GLY A 143 -0.09 -15.55 -11.82
N SER A 144 -0.66 -16.04 -12.92
CA SER A 144 -2.10 -15.95 -13.17
C SER A 144 -2.94 -16.69 -12.12
N THR A 145 -2.45 -17.83 -11.63
CA THR A 145 -3.12 -18.59 -10.55
C THR A 145 -3.12 -17.79 -9.24
N ILE A 146 -1.99 -17.19 -8.88
CA ILE A 146 -1.85 -16.34 -7.69
C ILE A 146 -2.77 -15.13 -7.80
N THR A 147 -2.76 -14.42 -8.94
CA THR A 147 -3.63 -13.27 -9.20
C THR A 147 -5.10 -13.60 -8.99
N ASN A 148 -5.58 -14.68 -9.60
CA ASN A 148 -6.98 -15.10 -9.47
C ASN A 148 -7.35 -15.45 -8.01
N ARG A 149 -6.49 -16.15 -7.30
CA ARG A 149 -6.72 -16.48 -5.88
C ARG A 149 -6.70 -15.26 -4.99
N MET A 150 -5.80 -14.30 -5.23
CA MET A 150 -5.74 -13.03 -4.50
C MET A 150 -6.99 -12.18 -4.73
N LEU A 151 -7.44 -12.01 -5.98
CA LEU A 151 -8.67 -11.29 -6.29
C LEU A 151 -9.89 -11.94 -5.65
N MET A 152 -9.97 -13.28 -5.68
CA MET A 152 -11.04 -14.02 -5.01
C MET A 152 -11.01 -13.79 -3.50
N SER A 153 -9.85 -13.88 -2.86
CA SER A 153 -9.68 -13.66 -1.41
C SER A 153 -10.05 -12.24 -1.01
N MET A 154 -9.67 -11.23 -1.81
CA MET A 154 -10.05 -9.84 -1.59
C MET A 154 -11.56 -9.65 -1.71
N GLY A 155 -12.20 -10.27 -2.72
CA GLY A 155 -13.66 -10.25 -2.86
C GLY A 155 -14.38 -10.88 -1.67
N VAL A 156 -13.93 -12.05 -1.22
CA VAL A 156 -14.47 -12.72 -0.03
C VAL A 156 -14.30 -11.86 1.23
N PHE A 157 -13.14 -11.26 1.41
CA PHE A 157 -12.89 -10.34 2.53
C PHE A 157 -13.87 -9.14 2.50
N LEU A 158 -14.03 -8.47 1.35
CA LEU A 158 -14.93 -7.32 1.24
C LEU A 158 -16.39 -7.71 1.51
N ILE A 159 -16.84 -8.86 0.98
CA ILE A 159 -18.18 -9.37 1.26
C ILE A 159 -18.38 -9.64 2.76
N ALA A 160 -17.42 -10.30 3.40
CA ALA A 160 -17.46 -10.57 4.84
C ALA A 160 -17.44 -9.26 5.66
N ALA A 161 -16.62 -8.28 5.27
CA ALA A 161 -16.56 -6.97 5.89
C ALA A 161 -17.91 -6.24 5.77
N PHE A 162 -18.52 -6.21 4.59
CA PHE A 162 -19.81 -5.56 4.36
C PHE A 162 -20.94 -6.26 5.12
N ALA A 163 -20.95 -7.59 5.16
CA ALA A 163 -21.90 -8.35 5.96
C ALA A 163 -21.77 -8.04 7.47
N TYR A 164 -20.54 -7.98 7.97
CA TYR A 164 -20.27 -7.62 9.35
C TYR A 164 -20.76 -6.20 9.69
N ILE A 165 -20.43 -5.20 8.85
CA ILE A 165 -20.90 -3.83 9.00
C ILE A 165 -22.44 -3.76 9.00
N ALA A 166 -23.09 -4.44 8.05
CA ALA A 166 -24.55 -4.41 7.90
C ALA A 166 -25.28 -5.03 9.11
N ILE A 167 -24.68 -6.04 9.74
CA ILE A 167 -25.24 -6.68 10.94
C ILE A 167 -24.99 -5.85 12.20
N ARG A 168 -23.81 -5.22 12.29
CA ARG A 168 -23.35 -4.56 13.51
C ARG A 168 -23.87 -3.12 13.66
N LEU A 169 -23.98 -2.38 12.55
CA LEU A 169 -24.32 -0.96 12.53
C LEU A 169 -25.74 -0.72 12.04
N GLN A 170 -26.31 0.42 12.42
CA GLN A 170 -27.56 0.93 11.86
C GLN A 170 -27.37 1.26 10.38
N ARG A 171 -28.44 1.19 9.57
CA ARG A 171 -28.37 1.33 8.11
C ARG A 171 -27.60 2.58 7.63
N GLU A 172 -27.84 3.73 8.25
CA GLU A 172 -27.18 5.00 7.89
C GLU A 172 -25.68 4.97 8.21
N MET A 173 -25.33 4.43 9.39
CA MET A 173 -23.93 4.25 9.79
C MET A 173 -23.23 3.18 8.94
N ALA A 174 -23.95 2.12 8.57
CA ALA A 174 -23.40 1.06 7.71
C ALA A 174 -23.03 1.58 6.32
N VAL A 175 -23.88 2.42 5.71
CA VAL A 175 -23.57 3.03 4.41
C VAL A 175 -22.35 3.94 4.52
N ALA A 176 -22.27 4.76 5.57
CA ALA A 176 -21.11 5.63 5.79
C ALA A 176 -19.81 4.82 6.00
N ALA A 177 -19.87 3.74 6.78
CA ALA A 177 -18.73 2.85 7.01
C ALA A 177 -18.25 2.15 5.73
N ILE A 178 -19.17 1.68 4.89
CA ILE A 178 -18.84 1.07 3.59
C ILE A 178 -18.18 2.12 2.67
N LEU A 179 -18.71 3.34 2.62
CA LEU A 179 -18.09 4.41 1.84
C LEU A 179 -16.69 4.75 2.35
N ALA A 180 -16.48 4.82 3.67
CA ALA A 180 -15.15 5.03 4.26
C ALA A 180 -14.18 3.93 3.84
N LEU A 181 -14.59 2.65 3.88
CA LEU A 181 -13.75 1.53 3.46
C LEU A 181 -13.34 1.61 1.97
N PHE A 182 -14.25 2.09 1.10
CA PHE A 182 -13.91 2.35 -0.31
C PHE A 182 -12.92 3.51 -0.46
N VAL A 183 -13.07 4.58 0.34
CA VAL A 183 -12.11 5.70 0.35
C VAL A 183 -10.72 5.22 0.75
N ASP A 184 -10.62 4.39 1.78
CA ASP A 184 -9.35 3.81 2.24
C ASP A 184 -8.72 2.93 1.15
N LEU A 185 -9.51 2.06 0.52
CA LEU A 185 -9.05 1.22 -0.57
C LEU A 185 -8.48 2.06 -1.73
N ILE A 186 -9.22 3.09 -2.18
CA ILE A 186 -8.78 3.98 -3.26
C ILE A 186 -7.54 4.76 -2.85
N THR A 187 -7.48 5.23 -1.61
CA THR A 187 -6.35 6.03 -1.12
C THR A 187 -5.07 5.20 -1.07
N ILE A 188 -5.12 4.00 -0.51
CA ILE A 188 -3.95 3.13 -0.40
C ILE A 188 -3.48 2.68 -1.79
N THR A 189 -4.39 2.19 -2.62
CA THR A 189 -4.05 1.73 -3.97
C THR A 189 -3.58 2.89 -4.85
N GLY A 190 -4.20 4.08 -4.71
CA GLY A 190 -3.78 5.29 -5.41
C GLY A 190 -2.39 5.76 -5.00
N LEU A 191 -2.06 5.70 -3.72
CA LEU A 191 -0.74 6.04 -3.22
C LEU A 191 0.34 5.09 -3.78
N TYR A 192 0.04 3.78 -3.85
CA TYR A 192 0.93 2.79 -4.49
C TYR A 192 1.16 3.11 -5.96
N ALA A 193 0.11 3.43 -6.71
CA ALA A 193 0.22 3.81 -8.11
C ALA A 193 1.04 5.09 -8.33
N ILE A 194 0.80 6.14 -7.51
CA ILE A 194 1.51 7.42 -7.59
C ILE A 194 2.99 7.25 -7.24
N ALA A 195 3.29 6.52 -6.17
CA ALA A 195 4.67 6.27 -5.74
C ALA A 195 5.41 5.32 -6.68
N GLY A 196 4.68 4.51 -7.48
CA GLY A 196 5.25 3.52 -8.37
C GLY A 196 5.80 2.30 -7.63
N PHE A 197 5.27 1.99 -6.45
CA PHE A 197 5.67 0.82 -5.69
C PHE A 197 5.22 -0.47 -6.38
N GLU A 198 6.05 -1.51 -6.27
CA GLU A 198 5.73 -2.84 -6.76
C GLU A 198 4.62 -3.48 -5.92
N VAL A 199 3.58 -3.96 -6.60
CA VAL A 199 2.50 -4.71 -5.96
C VAL A 199 2.87 -6.19 -5.95
N THR A 200 3.03 -6.74 -4.75
CA THR A 200 3.36 -8.14 -4.49
C THR A 200 2.24 -8.81 -3.68
N PRO A 201 2.22 -10.14 -3.51
CA PRO A 201 1.30 -10.80 -2.58
C PRO A 201 1.38 -10.24 -1.15
N ALA A 202 2.57 -9.88 -0.69
CA ALA A 202 2.76 -9.25 0.61
C ALA A 202 2.07 -7.87 0.68
N THR A 203 2.10 -7.09 -0.39
CA THR A 203 1.37 -5.83 -0.50
C THR A 203 -0.14 -6.02 -0.35
N VAL A 204 -0.70 -7.06 -1.00
CA VAL A 204 -2.15 -7.35 -0.88
C VAL A 204 -2.51 -7.78 0.54
N ILE A 205 -1.69 -8.59 1.20
CA ILE A 205 -1.88 -8.96 2.62
C ILE A 205 -1.83 -7.71 3.50
N GLY A 206 -0.86 -6.83 3.28
CA GLY A 206 -0.75 -5.54 3.98
C GLY A 206 -1.98 -4.67 3.77
N LEU A 207 -2.48 -4.55 2.54
CA LEU A 207 -3.70 -3.82 2.21
C LEU A 207 -4.92 -4.37 2.98
N LEU A 208 -5.13 -5.69 2.96
CA LEU A 208 -6.23 -6.32 3.69
C LEU A 208 -6.11 -6.09 5.20
N THR A 209 -4.90 -6.11 5.74
CA THR A 209 -4.64 -5.83 7.16
C THR A 209 -5.02 -4.39 7.51
N VAL A 210 -4.60 -3.40 6.73
CA VAL A 210 -4.95 -1.99 6.94
C VAL A 210 -6.46 -1.79 6.84
N LEU A 211 -7.13 -2.41 5.85
CA LEU A 211 -8.58 -2.34 5.73
C LEU A 211 -9.31 -2.98 6.93
N ALA A 212 -8.77 -4.06 7.50
CA ALA A 212 -9.33 -4.68 8.70
C ALA A 212 -9.21 -3.76 9.92
N PHE A 213 -8.08 -3.08 10.10
CA PHE A 213 -7.90 -2.08 11.16
C PHE A 213 -8.83 -0.87 10.96
N SER A 214 -8.92 -0.33 9.75
CA SER A 214 -9.83 0.77 9.43
C SER A 214 -11.29 0.42 9.72
N LEU A 215 -11.70 -0.80 9.36
CA LEU A 215 -13.04 -1.31 9.69
C LEU A 215 -13.25 -1.38 11.21
N TYR A 216 -12.28 -1.86 11.97
CA TYR A 216 -12.37 -1.94 13.43
C TYR A 216 -12.52 -0.54 14.04
N ASP A 217 -11.69 0.41 13.64
CA ASP A 217 -11.74 1.80 14.12
C ASP A 217 -13.07 2.47 13.77
N THR A 218 -13.55 2.27 12.54
CA THR A 218 -14.84 2.79 12.08
C THR A 218 -16.00 2.27 12.94
N VAL A 219 -16.00 0.98 13.27
CA VAL A 219 -17.06 0.38 14.12
C VAL A 219 -17.01 0.94 15.54
N ILE A 220 -15.82 1.12 16.12
CA ILE A 220 -15.67 1.72 17.47
C ILE A 220 -16.18 3.15 17.48
N VAL A 221 -15.82 3.97 16.49
CA VAL A 221 -16.28 5.37 16.39
C VAL A 221 -17.81 5.41 16.29
N PHE A 222 -18.42 4.61 15.43
CA PHE A 222 -19.88 4.60 15.30
C PHE A 222 -20.59 4.02 16.54
N ASP A 223 -20.02 3.03 17.21
CA ASP A 223 -20.56 2.54 18.49
C ASP A 223 -20.53 3.67 19.55
N LYS A 224 -19.45 4.46 19.59
CA LYS A 224 -19.33 5.59 20.52
C LYS A 224 -20.32 6.71 20.18
N VAL A 225 -20.45 7.07 18.92
CA VAL A 225 -21.47 8.04 18.47
C VAL A 225 -22.88 7.56 18.85
N ARG A 226 -23.19 6.28 18.65
CA ARG A 226 -24.48 5.70 19.03
C ARG A 226 -24.72 5.78 20.53
N GLU A 227 -23.71 5.46 21.34
CA GLU A 227 -23.78 5.57 22.81
C GLU A 227 -24.08 7.01 23.24
N ASN A 228 -23.29 7.97 22.72
CA ASN A 228 -23.43 9.38 23.06
C ASN A 228 -24.77 9.98 22.62
N THR A 229 -25.32 9.50 21.49
CA THR A 229 -26.60 10.02 20.95
C THR A 229 -27.83 9.28 21.45
N ALA A 230 -27.70 8.21 22.23
CA ALA A 230 -28.82 7.39 22.69
C ALA A 230 -29.87 8.16 23.52
N GLY A 231 -29.47 9.24 24.22
CA GLY A 231 -30.36 10.06 25.05
C GLY A 231 -30.82 11.37 24.40
N TYR A 232 -30.42 11.63 23.15
CA TYR A 232 -30.62 12.95 22.52
C TYR A 232 -32.12 13.35 22.39
N LEU A 233 -33.03 12.42 22.13
CA LEU A 233 -34.47 12.69 22.03
C LEU A 233 -35.12 13.17 23.35
N GLY A 234 -34.49 12.87 24.49
CA GLY A 234 -34.91 13.33 25.81
C GLY A 234 -34.30 14.67 26.23
N ASN A 235 -33.29 15.15 25.54
CA ASN A 235 -32.52 16.35 25.90
C ASN A 235 -32.78 17.49 24.90
N LYS A 236 -33.65 18.46 25.28
CA LYS A 236 -34.00 19.63 24.45
C LYS A 236 -32.94 20.73 24.40
N ARG A 237 -31.79 20.56 25.10
CA ARG A 237 -30.78 21.62 25.24
C ARG A 237 -29.60 21.51 24.23
N MET A 238 -29.41 20.37 23.64
CA MET A 238 -28.31 20.12 22.69
C MET A 238 -28.83 19.50 21.40
N THR A 239 -28.22 19.86 20.29
CA THR A 239 -28.50 19.26 18.97
C THR A 239 -27.87 17.88 18.84
N TYR A 240 -28.31 17.08 17.87
CA TYR A 240 -27.71 15.78 17.57
C TYR A 240 -26.20 15.91 17.25
N GLY A 241 -25.81 16.96 16.53
CA GLY A 241 -24.41 17.23 16.19
C GLY A 241 -23.53 17.50 17.42
N GLU A 242 -24.05 18.21 18.40
CA GLU A 242 -23.36 18.48 19.68
C GLU A 242 -23.24 17.23 20.56
N HIS A 243 -24.16 16.27 20.44
CA HIS A 243 -24.08 14.97 21.11
C HIS A 243 -23.09 14.01 20.40
N ALA A 244 -22.91 14.19 19.10
CA ALA A 244 -22.03 13.33 18.29
C ALA A 244 -20.56 13.77 18.29
N ASN A 245 -20.28 15.01 18.66
CA ASN A 245 -18.93 15.54 18.88
C ASN A 245 -18.39 15.12 20.24
#